data_0d6a88d0507d4605601a349f98f250bd
#
_entry.id   0d6a88d0507d4605601a349f98f250bd
#
_cell.length_a   1.000
_cell.length_b   1.000
_cell.length_c   1.000
_cell.angle_alpha   90.00
_cell.angle_beta   90.00
_cell.angle_gamma   90.00
#
_symmetry.space_group_name_H-M   'P 1'
#
loop_
_entity.id
_entity.type
_entity.pdbx_description
1 polymer ?
#
loop_
_entity_poly.entity_id
_entity_poly.type
_entity_poly.pdbx_seq_one_letter_code
_entity_poly.pdbx_strand_id
1 'polypeptide(L)'
;MLRQRFMSWFSAAAVLMATVGIAHAQQTPDALVKQISSEVLDAAKADKSIQAGDMKKISALVETKVMPYVNFPLMTSKTIGPQWRQATPEQKQKLQDEFRTLLVRTYAGALAQVKDQTVQVEPLRAGAAESGEVLVKSKIRGSGEPIPLDYRLENSTGSWKIWDVNVSGLWLVANFQGQFKPVISSGGIDGVIKALVDLNKASAR
;
A
#
# COMPACT_ATOMS: atom_id res chain seq x y z
N MET A 1 -6.48 -69.77 -54.63
CA MET A 1 -6.67 -68.31 -54.81
C MET A 1 -7.12 -67.72 -53.49
N LEU A 2 -6.18 -67.31 -52.65
CA LEU A 2 -6.43 -66.78 -51.31
C LEU A 2 -6.10 -65.27 -51.28
N ARG A 3 -7.11 -64.44 -51.01
CA ARG A 3 -6.95 -63.00 -50.81
C ARG A 3 -6.79 -62.75 -49.30
N GLN A 4 -5.60 -62.46 -48.89
CA GLN A 4 -5.32 -61.98 -47.52
C GLN A 4 -5.72 -60.51 -47.41
N ARG A 5 -6.61 -60.22 -46.44
CA ARG A 5 -6.97 -58.84 -46.00
C ARG A 5 -6.09 -58.47 -44.79
N PHE A 6 -5.17 -57.55 -45.00
CA PHE A 6 -4.45 -56.91 -43.90
C PHE A 6 -5.34 -55.85 -43.28
N MET A 7 -5.61 -56.00 -42.00
CA MET A 7 -6.35 -55.06 -41.20
C MET A 7 -5.33 -54.29 -40.37
N SER A 8 -5.04 -53.04 -40.77
CA SER A 8 -4.15 -52.12 -40.05
C SER A 8 -4.89 -51.50 -38.88
N TRP A 9 -4.41 -51.76 -37.67
CA TRP A 9 -4.85 -51.11 -36.45
C TRP A 9 -4.11 -49.79 -36.32
N PHE A 10 -4.84 -48.68 -36.47
CA PHE A 10 -4.36 -47.34 -36.06
C PHE A 10 -4.63 -47.16 -34.57
N SER A 11 -3.57 -47.26 -33.76
CA SER A 11 -3.62 -46.88 -32.36
C SER A 11 -3.48 -45.36 -32.27
N ALA A 12 -4.59 -44.64 -32.02
CA ALA A 12 -4.57 -43.21 -31.69
C ALA A 12 -4.16 -43.03 -30.23
N ALA A 13 -2.89 -42.69 -30.02
CA ALA A 13 -2.41 -42.23 -28.69
C ALA A 13 -2.88 -40.80 -28.46
N ALA A 14 -3.93 -40.63 -27.69
CA ALA A 14 -4.36 -39.33 -27.21
C ALA A 14 -3.37 -38.84 -26.12
N VAL A 15 -2.48 -37.94 -26.48
CA VAL A 15 -1.62 -37.24 -25.51
C VAL A 15 -2.46 -36.22 -24.77
N LEU A 16 -2.84 -36.55 -23.53
CA LEU A 16 -3.49 -35.63 -22.60
C LEU A 16 -2.41 -34.63 -22.10
N MET A 17 -2.30 -33.44 -22.71
CA MET A 17 -1.52 -32.35 -22.18
C MET A 17 -2.23 -31.83 -20.93
N ALA A 18 -1.81 -32.29 -19.77
CA ALA A 18 -2.16 -31.68 -18.49
C ALA A 18 -1.49 -30.29 -18.45
N THR A 19 -2.24 -29.24 -18.71
CA THR A 19 -1.82 -27.87 -18.45
C THR A 19 -1.77 -27.71 -16.93
N VAL A 20 -0.58 -27.87 -16.34
CA VAL A 20 -0.33 -27.50 -14.97
C VAL A 20 -0.44 -25.98 -14.91
N GLY A 21 -1.63 -25.49 -14.57
CA GLY A 21 -1.83 -24.08 -14.23
C GLY A 21 -0.94 -23.75 -13.02
N ILE A 22 0.10 -22.97 -13.23
CA ILE A 22 0.89 -22.42 -12.14
C ILE A 22 -0.04 -21.44 -11.43
N ALA A 23 -0.74 -21.92 -10.41
CA ALA A 23 -1.43 -21.05 -9.46
C ALA A 23 -0.33 -20.22 -8.80
N HIS A 24 -0.19 -18.97 -9.21
CA HIS A 24 0.61 -18.01 -8.45
C HIS A 24 -0.06 -17.88 -7.10
N ALA A 25 0.51 -18.53 -6.09
CA ALA A 25 0.06 -18.35 -4.72
C ALA A 25 0.13 -16.85 -4.41
N GLN A 26 -1.04 -16.26 -4.15
CA GLN A 26 -1.12 -14.84 -3.81
C GLN A 26 -0.25 -14.60 -2.59
N GLN A 27 0.63 -13.59 -2.67
CA GLN A 27 1.50 -13.22 -1.56
C GLN A 27 0.67 -12.91 -0.32
N THR A 28 1.07 -13.45 0.83
CA THR A 28 0.38 -13.19 2.09
C THR A 28 0.55 -11.73 2.54
N PRO A 29 -0.41 -11.14 3.27
CA PRO A 29 -0.35 -9.74 3.68
C PRO A 29 0.90 -9.39 4.51
N ASP A 30 1.34 -10.26 5.40
CA ASP A 30 2.54 -10.10 6.20
C ASP A 30 3.83 -10.17 5.37
N ALA A 31 3.89 -11.08 4.40
CA ALA A 31 4.99 -11.15 3.45
C ALA A 31 5.06 -9.89 2.57
N LEU A 32 3.90 -9.39 2.11
CA LEU A 32 3.81 -8.14 1.35
C LEU A 32 4.33 -6.94 2.16
N VAL A 33 3.86 -6.76 3.39
CA VAL A 33 4.32 -5.69 4.28
C VAL A 33 5.82 -5.79 4.54
N LYS A 34 6.33 -7.01 4.80
CA LYS A 34 7.76 -7.24 4.98
C LYS A 34 8.57 -6.83 3.75
N GLN A 35 8.13 -7.24 2.57
CA GLN A 35 8.79 -6.90 1.31
C GLN A 35 8.85 -5.39 1.11
N ILE A 36 7.70 -4.70 1.13
CA ILE A 36 7.62 -3.26 0.88
C ILE A 36 8.47 -2.49 1.88
N SER A 37 8.34 -2.81 3.17
CA SER A 37 9.08 -2.12 4.22
C SER A 37 10.59 -2.33 4.08
N SER A 38 11.04 -3.55 3.76
CA SER A 38 12.46 -3.82 3.52
C SER A 38 12.97 -3.07 2.30
N GLU A 39 12.25 -3.10 1.18
CA GLU A 39 12.63 -2.38 -0.05
C GLU A 39 12.74 -0.86 0.16
N VAL A 40 11.82 -0.28 0.94
CA VAL A 40 11.85 1.16 1.26
C VAL A 40 13.04 1.50 2.15
N LEU A 41 13.28 0.71 3.20
CA LEU A 41 14.44 0.90 4.09
C LEU A 41 15.77 0.76 3.33
N ASP A 42 15.90 -0.26 2.49
CA ASP A 42 17.12 -0.51 1.73
C ASP A 42 17.38 0.59 0.69
N ALA A 43 16.34 1.06 0.01
CA ALA A 43 16.46 2.19 -0.91
C ALA A 43 16.84 3.50 -0.18
N ALA A 44 16.26 3.75 1.01
CA ALA A 44 16.62 4.93 1.81
C ALA A 44 18.06 4.86 2.32
N LYS A 45 18.57 3.68 2.69
CA LYS A 45 19.98 3.47 3.09
C LYS A 45 20.93 3.69 1.91
N ALA A 46 20.55 3.26 0.72
CA ALA A 46 21.41 3.31 -0.47
C ALA A 46 21.52 4.71 -1.09
N ASP A 47 20.54 5.59 -0.91
CA ASP A 47 20.50 6.91 -1.56
C ASP A 47 20.83 8.04 -0.57
N LYS A 48 22.03 8.61 -0.73
CA LYS A 48 22.48 9.74 0.09
C LYS A 48 21.61 11.00 -0.07
N SER A 49 20.96 11.17 -1.20
CA SER A 49 20.04 12.30 -1.41
C SER A 49 18.79 12.16 -0.56
N ILE A 50 18.27 10.92 -0.40
CA ILE A 50 17.17 10.63 0.53
C ILE A 50 17.59 10.92 1.96
N GLN A 51 18.79 10.48 2.37
CA GLN A 51 19.34 10.76 3.70
C GLN A 51 19.59 12.25 3.95
N ALA A 52 19.84 13.02 2.89
CA ALA A 52 19.93 14.48 2.94
C ALA A 52 18.56 15.19 2.93
N GLY A 53 17.45 14.42 2.85
CA GLY A 53 16.09 14.98 2.85
C GLY A 53 15.61 15.50 1.51
N ASP A 54 16.19 15.08 0.38
CA ASP A 54 15.73 15.47 -0.94
C ASP A 54 14.29 15.00 -1.18
N MET A 55 13.35 15.93 -1.11
CA MET A 55 11.92 15.68 -1.25
C MET A 55 11.54 15.07 -2.59
N LYS A 56 12.26 15.42 -3.68
CA LYS A 56 12.00 14.86 -5.01
C LYS A 56 12.35 13.37 -5.05
N LYS A 57 13.49 13.00 -4.46
CA LYS A 57 13.92 11.59 -4.34
C LYS A 57 13.01 10.79 -3.42
N ILE A 58 12.62 11.36 -2.28
CA ILE A 58 11.68 10.73 -1.33
C ILE A 58 10.31 10.50 -2.00
N SER A 59 9.78 11.50 -2.70
CA SER A 59 8.52 11.36 -3.44
C SER A 59 8.62 10.26 -4.52
N ALA A 60 9.70 10.23 -5.29
CA ALA A 60 9.91 9.21 -6.30
C ALA A 60 10.00 7.78 -5.69
N LEU A 61 10.66 7.64 -4.54
CA LEU A 61 10.71 6.38 -3.80
C LEU A 61 9.30 5.93 -3.39
N VAL A 62 8.50 6.83 -2.81
CA VAL A 62 7.12 6.53 -2.39
C VAL A 62 6.27 6.14 -3.60
N GLU A 63 6.31 6.88 -4.70
CA GLU A 63 5.54 6.59 -5.92
C GLU A 63 5.90 5.22 -6.51
N THR A 64 7.18 4.84 -6.50
CA THR A 64 7.63 3.60 -7.14
C THR A 64 7.56 2.38 -6.26
N LYS A 65 7.77 2.53 -4.94
CA LYS A 65 7.91 1.40 -4.00
C LYS A 65 6.73 1.23 -3.05
N VAL A 66 5.95 2.28 -2.80
CA VAL A 66 4.84 2.24 -1.83
C VAL A 66 3.48 2.29 -2.54
N MET A 67 3.27 3.29 -3.40
CA MET A 67 1.96 3.54 -4.01
C MET A 67 1.36 2.38 -4.79
N PRO A 68 2.14 1.50 -5.48
CA PRO A 68 1.58 0.32 -6.15
C PRO A 68 0.86 -0.65 -5.20
N TYR A 69 1.15 -0.59 -3.90
CA TYR A 69 0.61 -1.49 -2.88
C TYR A 69 -0.40 -0.81 -1.96
N VAL A 70 -0.74 0.46 -2.21
CA VAL A 70 -1.69 1.22 -1.39
C VAL A 70 -3.00 1.42 -2.16
N ASN A 71 -4.14 1.15 -1.50
CA ASN A 71 -5.44 1.61 -1.96
C ASN A 71 -5.67 3.05 -1.46
N PHE A 72 -4.98 4.00 -2.10
CA PHE A 72 -5.01 5.40 -1.70
C PHE A 72 -6.40 6.05 -1.87
N PRO A 73 -7.21 5.71 -2.90
CA PRO A 73 -8.60 6.14 -2.97
C PRO A 73 -9.42 5.71 -1.75
N LEU A 74 -9.26 4.47 -1.27
CA LEU A 74 -9.95 3.98 -0.08
C LEU A 74 -9.46 4.72 1.17
N MET A 75 -8.14 4.87 1.35
CA MET A 75 -7.55 5.63 2.47
C MET A 75 -8.13 7.04 2.53
N THR A 76 -8.14 7.77 1.41
CA THR A 76 -8.67 9.14 1.32
C THR A 76 -10.17 9.16 1.59
N SER A 77 -10.94 8.23 1.03
CA SER A 77 -12.38 8.16 1.23
C SER A 77 -12.76 7.92 2.69
N LYS A 78 -12.03 7.04 3.38
CA LYS A 78 -12.22 6.79 4.81
C LYS A 78 -11.86 8.02 5.67
N THR A 79 -10.82 8.75 5.27
CA THR A 79 -10.39 9.99 5.94
C THR A 79 -11.42 11.12 5.79
N ILE A 80 -12.01 11.29 4.61
CA ILE A 80 -13.03 12.30 4.34
C ILE A 80 -14.40 11.90 4.92
N GLY A 81 -14.68 10.59 4.98
CA GLY A 81 -15.93 10.05 5.50
C GLY A 81 -17.11 10.19 4.54
N PRO A 82 -18.37 10.37 5.05
CA PRO A 82 -19.58 10.33 4.23
C PRO A 82 -19.61 11.34 3.08
N GLN A 83 -19.00 12.50 3.24
CA GLN A 83 -18.93 13.57 2.25
C GLN A 83 -18.15 13.17 0.98
N TRP A 84 -17.30 12.17 1.05
CA TRP A 84 -16.61 11.60 -0.12
C TRP A 84 -17.57 11.22 -1.25
N ARG A 85 -18.79 10.73 -0.92
CA ARG A 85 -19.77 10.34 -1.93
C ARG A 85 -20.33 11.52 -2.72
N GLN A 86 -20.31 12.72 -2.13
CA GLN A 86 -20.82 13.95 -2.73
C GLN A 86 -19.74 14.70 -3.54
N ALA A 87 -18.46 14.34 -3.37
CA ALA A 87 -17.36 14.96 -4.08
C ALA A 87 -17.39 14.59 -5.57
N THR A 88 -17.11 15.57 -6.45
CA THR A 88 -16.95 15.35 -7.89
C THR A 88 -15.68 14.51 -8.16
N PRO A 89 -15.54 13.91 -9.35
CA PRO A 89 -14.32 13.22 -9.74
C PRO A 89 -13.06 14.09 -9.58
N GLU A 90 -13.14 15.37 -9.97
CA GLU A 90 -12.05 16.35 -9.89
C GLU A 90 -11.67 16.66 -8.43
N GLN A 91 -12.67 16.83 -7.57
CA GLN A 91 -12.46 17.04 -6.14
C GLN A 91 -11.83 15.80 -5.50
N LYS A 92 -12.29 14.58 -5.85
CA LYS A 92 -11.69 13.32 -5.37
C LYS A 92 -10.22 13.21 -5.78
N GLN A 93 -9.89 13.54 -7.03
CA GLN A 93 -8.51 13.51 -7.50
C GLN A 93 -7.67 14.52 -6.73
N LYS A 94 -8.16 15.78 -6.60
CA LYS A 94 -7.45 16.84 -5.88
C LYS A 94 -7.22 16.50 -4.42
N LEU A 95 -8.22 15.94 -3.73
CA LEU A 95 -8.08 15.45 -2.36
C LEU A 95 -6.97 14.40 -2.24
N GLN A 96 -6.93 13.42 -3.15
CA GLN A 96 -5.92 12.38 -3.15
C GLN A 96 -4.52 12.96 -3.38
N ASP A 97 -4.35 13.84 -4.35
CA ASP A 97 -3.04 14.41 -4.69
C ASP A 97 -2.49 15.27 -3.55
N GLU A 98 -3.33 16.13 -2.97
CA GLU A 98 -2.91 16.99 -1.85
C GLU A 98 -2.69 16.19 -0.56
N PHE A 99 -3.53 15.19 -0.27
CA PHE A 99 -3.38 14.36 0.92
C PHE A 99 -2.11 13.49 0.82
N ARG A 100 -1.82 12.92 -0.34
CA ARG A 100 -0.57 12.19 -0.60
C ARG A 100 0.65 13.09 -0.39
N THR A 101 0.62 14.29 -0.95
CA THR A 101 1.69 15.28 -0.77
C THR A 101 1.92 15.60 0.71
N LEU A 102 0.84 15.79 1.46
CA LEU A 102 0.91 16.03 2.91
C LEU A 102 1.56 14.87 3.64
N LEU A 103 1.13 13.62 3.38
CA LEU A 103 1.69 12.44 4.03
C LEU A 103 3.18 12.28 3.72
N VAL A 104 3.57 12.39 2.44
CA VAL A 104 4.98 12.29 2.04
C VAL A 104 5.82 13.33 2.78
N ARG A 105 5.40 14.59 2.85
CA ARG A 105 6.13 15.66 3.54
C ARG A 105 6.21 15.44 5.04
N THR A 106 5.10 15.01 5.65
CA THR A 106 5.03 14.74 7.09
C THR A 106 6.01 13.66 7.52
N TYR A 107 6.17 12.61 6.70
CA TYR A 107 6.99 11.45 7.06
C TYR A 107 8.36 11.39 6.35
N ALA A 108 8.68 12.36 5.50
CA ALA A 108 9.96 12.42 4.78
C ALA A 108 11.17 12.41 5.73
N GLY A 109 11.08 13.13 6.84
CA GLY A 109 12.14 13.17 7.85
C GLY A 109 12.47 11.81 8.45
N ALA A 110 11.49 10.93 8.61
CA ALA A 110 11.72 9.57 9.09
C ALA A 110 12.54 8.75 8.08
N LEU A 111 12.28 8.89 6.78
CA LEU A 111 13.06 8.24 5.71
C LEU A 111 14.49 8.79 5.62
N ALA A 112 14.66 10.10 5.82
CA ALA A 112 15.98 10.72 5.84
C ALA A 112 16.86 10.24 7.01
N GLN A 113 16.26 9.77 8.11
CA GLN A 113 16.96 9.28 9.28
C GLN A 113 17.27 7.77 9.25
N VAL A 114 16.93 7.08 8.16
CA VAL A 114 17.20 5.65 8.02
C VAL A 114 18.72 5.39 7.91
N LYS A 115 19.24 4.53 8.79
CA LYS A 115 20.66 4.11 8.86
C LYS A 115 20.80 2.59 8.87
N ASP A 116 20.53 1.98 10.01
CA ASP A 116 20.67 0.54 10.30
C ASP A 116 19.33 -0.15 10.55
N GLN A 117 18.22 0.60 10.46
CA GLN A 117 16.90 0.09 10.79
C GLN A 117 16.53 -1.11 9.93
N THR A 118 15.82 -2.05 10.54
CA THR A 118 15.21 -3.23 9.92
C THR A 118 13.76 -3.32 10.28
N VAL A 119 12.97 -4.04 9.48
CA VAL A 119 11.56 -4.31 9.79
C VAL A 119 11.42 -5.72 10.36
N GLN A 120 10.69 -5.83 11.45
CA GLN A 120 10.21 -7.09 12.01
C GLN A 120 8.69 -7.13 11.89
N VAL A 121 8.17 -8.04 11.07
CA VAL A 121 6.73 -8.26 10.87
C VAL A 121 6.30 -9.45 11.71
N GLU A 122 5.17 -9.34 12.41
CA GLU A 122 4.57 -10.44 13.15
C GLU A 122 3.84 -11.37 12.17
N PRO A 123 4.05 -12.70 12.24
CA PRO A 123 3.35 -13.64 11.37
C PRO A 123 1.84 -13.59 11.63
N LEU A 124 1.07 -13.69 10.56
CA LEU A 124 -0.38 -13.80 10.68
C LEU A 124 -0.79 -15.16 11.22
N ARG A 125 -1.85 -15.17 12.01
CA ARG A 125 -2.50 -16.43 12.45
C ARG A 125 -3.22 -17.06 11.25
N ALA A 126 -3.32 -18.37 11.23
CA ALA A 126 -4.12 -19.08 10.23
C ALA A 126 -5.57 -18.53 10.22
N GLY A 127 -6.11 -18.33 9.02
CA GLY A 127 -7.45 -17.77 8.82
C GLY A 127 -7.60 -16.26 9.00
N ALA A 128 -6.58 -15.53 9.45
CA ALA A 128 -6.68 -14.09 9.72
C ALA A 128 -7.01 -13.25 8.48
N ALA A 129 -6.73 -13.75 7.29
CA ALA A 129 -6.95 -13.06 6.02
C ALA A 129 -8.26 -13.47 5.30
N GLU A 130 -9.05 -14.38 5.86
CA GLU A 130 -10.26 -14.92 5.20
C GLU A 130 -11.39 -13.91 5.05
N SER A 131 -11.45 -12.90 5.93
CA SER A 131 -12.45 -11.83 5.89
C SER A 131 -12.25 -10.82 4.76
N GLY A 132 -11.15 -10.90 4.01
CA GLY A 132 -10.79 -9.89 3.01
C GLY A 132 -10.18 -8.61 3.59
N GLU A 133 -10.13 -8.46 4.90
CA GLU A 133 -9.41 -7.40 5.63
C GLU A 133 -8.50 -8.00 6.69
N VAL A 134 -7.33 -7.39 6.91
CA VAL A 134 -6.37 -7.90 7.88
C VAL A 134 -5.56 -6.77 8.51
N LEU A 135 -5.19 -6.97 9.78
CA LEU A 135 -4.21 -6.16 10.50
C LEU A 135 -2.86 -6.89 10.52
N VAL A 136 -1.86 -6.28 9.91
CA VAL A 136 -0.47 -6.73 9.98
C VAL A 136 0.27 -5.85 10.97
N LYS A 137 0.84 -6.46 12.00
CA LYS A 137 1.65 -5.78 13.01
C LYS A 137 3.11 -5.86 12.65
N SER A 138 3.82 -4.74 12.81
CA SER A 138 5.25 -4.70 12.63
C SER A 138 5.95 -3.71 13.56
N LYS A 139 7.27 -3.79 13.60
CA LYS A 139 8.13 -2.85 14.33
C LYS A 139 9.36 -2.53 13.49
N ILE A 140 9.70 -1.25 13.42
CA ILE A 140 10.99 -0.83 12.89
C ILE A 140 11.99 -0.90 14.04
N ARG A 141 13.06 -1.66 13.86
CA ARG A 141 14.15 -1.85 14.83
C ARG A 141 15.42 -1.17 14.34
N GLY A 142 16.12 -0.53 15.25
CA GLY A 142 17.41 0.10 15.06
C GLY A 142 18.14 0.19 16.41
N SER A 143 19.02 1.15 16.57
CA SER A 143 19.76 1.38 17.82
C SER A 143 18.90 1.95 18.97
N GLY A 144 17.69 2.48 18.67
CA GLY A 144 16.76 3.02 19.66
C GLY A 144 15.62 2.07 20.01
N GLU A 145 14.60 2.63 20.70
CA GLU A 145 13.38 1.89 20.98
C GLU A 145 12.66 1.46 19.69
N PRO A 146 12.11 0.24 19.62
CA PRO A 146 11.37 -0.22 18.46
C PRO A 146 10.15 0.65 18.19
N ILE A 147 10.00 1.12 16.95
CA ILE A 147 8.87 1.95 16.52
C ILE A 147 7.76 1.03 15.98
N PRO A 148 6.58 0.98 16.62
CA PRO A 148 5.43 0.27 16.08
C PRO A 148 5.00 0.90 14.75
N LEU A 149 4.79 0.04 13.72
CA LEU A 149 4.33 0.43 12.40
C LEU A 149 3.39 -0.65 11.88
N ASP A 150 2.10 -0.49 12.14
CA ASP A 150 1.09 -1.49 11.79
C ASP A 150 0.30 -1.06 10.55
N TYR A 151 -0.29 -2.04 9.87
CA TYR A 151 -0.96 -1.80 8.59
C TYR A 151 -2.32 -2.48 8.56
N ARG A 152 -3.35 -1.77 8.05
CA ARG A 152 -4.60 -2.38 7.63
C ARG A 152 -4.58 -2.61 6.13
N LEU A 153 -4.84 -3.84 5.73
CA LEU A 153 -4.90 -4.23 4.33
C LEU A 153 -6.28 -4.78 3.98
N GLU A 154 -6.65 -4.62 2.72
CA GLU A 154 -7.87 -5.19 2.13
C GLU A 154 -7.55 -5.92 0.82
N ASN A 155 -8.43 -6.84 0.42
CA ASN A 155 -8.29 -7.68 -0.79
C ASN A 155 -9.56 -7.65 -1.64
N SER A 156 -10.06 -6.44 -1.97
CA SER A 156 -11.28 -6.30 -2.80
C SER A 156 -11.01 -6.48 -4.30
N THR A 157 -9.76 -6.36 -4.73
CA THR A 157 -9.35 -6.41 -6.14
C THR A 157 -8.58 -7.67 -6.53
N GLY A 158 -8.58 -8.70 -5.67
CA GLY A 158 -7.80 -9.93 -5.89
C GLY A 158 -6.31 -9.77 -5.55
N SER A 159 -5.90 -8.65 -4.96
CA SER A 159 -4.56 -8.43 -4.41
C SER A 159 -4.64 -7.61 -3.13
N TRP A 160 -3.74 -7.91 -2.19
CA TRP A 160 -3.68 -7.16 -0.93
C TRP A 160 -3.20 -5.73 -1.17
N LYS A 161 -3.94 -4.76 -0.61
CA LYS A 161 -3.59 -3.33 -0.65
C LYS A 161 -3.68 -2.72 0.75
N ILE A 162 -2.70 -1.92 1.12
CA ILE A 162 -2.70 -1.13 2.36
C ILE A 162 -3.71 0.02 2.21
N TRP A 163 -4.57 0.21 3.20
CA TRP A 163 -5.50 1.36 3.20
C TRP A 163 -5.40 2.22 4.46
N ASP A 164 -4.68 1.77 5.51
CA ASP A 164 -4.39 2.58 6.70
C ASP A 164 -3.06 2.15 7.32
N VAL A 165 -2.38 3.07 7.96
CA VAL A 165 -1.10 2.85 8.63
C VAL A 165 -1.17 3.43 10.04
N ASN A 166 -0.66 2.66 11.01
CA ASN A 166 -0.45 3.10 12.38
C ASN A 166 1.03 3.44 12.57
N VAL A 167 1.32 4.66 12.90
CA VAL A 167 2.69 5.12 13.22
C VAL A 167 2.76 5.43 14.71
N SER A 168 3.50 4.64 15.47
CA SER A 168 3.68 4.85 16.92
C SER A 168 2.37 4.97 17.71
N GLY A 169 1.36 4.15 17.36
CA GLY A 169 0.05 4.15 18.03
C GLY A 169 -0.99 5.08 17.37
N LEU A 170 -0.62 5.88 16.39
CA LEU A 170 -1.50 6.82 15.71
C LEU A 170 -1.93 6.27 14.33
N TRP A 171 -3.21 5.93 14.18
CA TRP A 171 -3.80 5.55 12.90
C TRP A 171 -4.01 6.78 12.01
N LEU A 172 -3.43 6.79 10.79
CA LEU A 172 -3.45 7.95 9.91
C LEU A 172 -4.87 8.35 9.51
N VAL A 173 -5.70 7.38 9.12
CA VAL A 173 -7.09 7.66 8.71
C VAL A 173 -7.86 8.31 9.86
N ALA A 174 -7.82 7.76 11.06
CA ALA A 174 -8.55 8.30 12.20
C ALA A 174 -8.02 9.69 12.62
N ASN A 175 -6.70 9.88 12.61
CA ASN A 175 -6.07 11.15 12.96
C ASN A 175 -6.48 12.27 12.00
N PHE A 176 -6.36 12.04 10.69
CA PHE A 176 -6.72 13.05 9.69
C PHE A 176 -8.23 13.25 9.57
N GLN A 177 -9.05 12.21 9.78
CA GLN A 177 -10.50 12.34 9.87
C GLN A 177 -10.88 13.31 11.00
N GLY A 178 -10.24 13.18 12.17
CA GLY A 178 -10.44 14.11 13.29
C GLY A 178 -10.08 15.56 12.94
N GLN A 179 -8.97 15.76 12.24
CA GLN A 179 -8.52 17.10 11.80
C GLN A 179 -9.43 17.71 10.72
N PHE A 180 -9.92 16.92 9.78
CA PHE A 180 -10.74 17.43 8.67
C PHE A 180 -12.21 17.57 9.03
N LYS A 181 -12.72 16.87 10.05
CA LYS A 181 -14.13 16.96 10.46
C LYS A 181 -14.64 18.38 10.67
N PRO A 182 -13.99 19.28 11.44
CA PRO A 182 -14.42 20.66 11.58
C PRO A 182 -14.35 21.45 10.27
N VAL A 183 -13.32 21.20 9.44
CA VAL A 183 -13.15 21.87 8.14
C VAL A 183 -14.25 21.46 7.17
N ILE A 184 -14.62 20.17 7.15
CA ILE A 184 -15.75 19.66 6.36
C ILE A 184 -17.06 20.31 6.81
N SER A 185 -17.27 20.43 8.10
CA SER A 185 -18.52 21.01 8.65
C SER A 185 -18.70 22.49 8.28
N SER A 186 -17.60 23.25 8.15
CA SER A 186 -17.65 24.69 7.83
C SER A 186 -17.48 25.03 6.35
N GLY A 187 -16.69 24.25 5.61
CA GLY A 187 -16.30 24.58 4.24
C GLY A 187 -16.50 23.45 3.22
N GLY A 188 -17.09 22.32 3.65
CA GLY A 188 -17.32 21.17 2.78
C GLY A 188 -16.01 20.60 2.19
N ILE A 189 -16.13 19.94 1.05
CA ILE A 189 -14.99 19.32 0.33
C ILE A 189 -13.98 20.37 -0.11
N ASP A 190 -14.41 21.51 -0.65
CA ASP A 190 -13.51 22.57 -1.10
C ASP A 190 -12.72 23.19 0.06
N GLY A 191 -13.34 23.27 1.25
CA GLY A 191 -12.65 23.67 2.47
C GLY A 191 -11.49 22.75 2.84
N VAL A 192 -11.69 21.43 2.71
CA VAL A 192 -10.62 20.45 2.96
C VAL A 192 -9.52 20.54 1.91
N ILE A 193 -9.87 20.66 0.63
CA ILE A 193 -8.90 20.85 -0.45
C ILE A 193 -8.03 22.09 -0.16
N LYS A 194 -8.68 23.21 0.19
CA LYS A 194 -7.96 24.44 0.54
C LYS A 194 -7.03 24.24 1.74
N ALA A 195 -7.51 23.61 2.80
CA ALA A 195 -6.70 23.33 4.00
C ALA A 195 -5.47 22.46 3.68
N LEU A 196 -5.65 21.40 2.86
CA LEU A 196 -4.54 20.56 2.41
C LEU A 196 -3.50 21.35 1.59
N VAL A 197 -3.96 22.18 0.65
CA VAL A 197 -3.07 23.04 -0.16
C VAL A 197 -2.28 24.00 0.73
N ASP A 198 -2.93 24.61 1.73
CA ASP A 198 -2.28 25.56 2.65
C ASP A 198 -1.25 24.85 3.53
N LEU A 199 -1.56 23.65 4.06
CA LEU A 199 -0.62 22.81 4.81
C LEU A 199 0.60 22.42 3.95
N ASN A 200 0.37 22.03 2.72
CA ASN A 200 1.44 21.66 1.78
C ASN A 200 2.35 22.85 1.45
N LYS A 201 1.80 24.05 1.33
CA LYS A 201 2.61 25.28 1.12
C LYS A 201 3.42 25.65 2.37
N ALA A 202 2.84 25.51 3.56
CA ALA A 202 3.53 25.80 4.83
C ALA A 202 4.72 24.84 5.06
N SER A 203 4.56 23.57 4.75
CA SER A 203 5.61 22.55 4.87
C SER A 203 6.69 22.61 3.77
N ALA A 204 6.57 23.52 2.80
CA ALA A 204 7.56 23.73 1.74
C ALA A 204 8.59 24.81 2.04
N ARG A 205 8.42 25.52 3.16
CA ARG A 205 9.33 26.60 3.64
C ARG A 205 10.29 26.03 4.68
#